data_69ca5f7b1ebace94083ce775c69907f5
#
_entry.id   69ca5f7b1ebace94083ce775c69907f5
#
_cell.length_a   1.000
_cell.length_b   1.000
_cell.length_c   1.000
_cell.angle_alpha   90.00
_cell.angle_beta   90.00
_cell.angle_gamma   90.00
#
_symmetry.space_group_name_H-M   'P 1'
#
loop_
_entity.id
_entity.type
_entity.pdbx_description
1 polymer ?
#
loop_
_entity_poly.entity_id
_entity_poly.type
_entity_poly.pdbx_seq_one_letter_code
_entity_poly.pdbx_strand_id
1 'polypeptide(L)' 'MHSYHVTFEMENGERMELRMLWHNYRELDIGDRGMLTYQGTRYKGFER' A
#
# COMPACT_ATOMS: atom_id res chain seq x y z
N MET A 1 -13.03 0.86 14.95
CA MET A 1 -12.50 0.51 13.61
C MET A 1 -11.12 1.11 13.45
N HIS A 2 -10.18 0.32 13.03
CA HIS A 2 -8.78 0.77 12.90
C HIS A 2 -8.37 0.81 11.44
N SER A 3 -7.67 1.86 11.08
CA SER A 3 -7.05 1.94 9.76
C SER A 3 -5.52 1.91 9.95
N TYR A 4 -4.85 1.38 8.94
CA TYR A 4 -3.41 1.21 8.96
C TYR A 4 -2.79 2.07 7.87
N HIS A 5 -1.65 2.67 8.19
CA HIS A 5 -0.91 3.49 7.23
C HIS A 5 0.35 2.74 6.81
N VAL A 6 0.53 2.58 5.52
CA VAL A 6 1.68 1.88 4.98
C VAL A 6 2.37 2.78 3.97
N THR A 7 3.68 2.89 4.07
CA THR A 7 4.48 3.69 3.15
C THR A 7 4.99 2.81 2.02
N PHE A 8 4.71 3.22 0.80
CA PHE A 8 5.18 2.54 -0.41
C PHE A 8 6.26 3.37 -1.07
N GLU A 9 7.32 2.70 -1.53
CA GLU A 9 8.35 3.36 -2.31
C GLU A 9 8.10 3.07 -3.78
N MET A 10 7.96 4.13 -4.56
CA MET A 10 7.68 4.04 -5.99
C MET A 10 8.98 3.89 -6.78
N GLU A 11 8.87 3.47 -8.05
CA GLU A 11 10.03 3.27 -8.90
C GLU A 11 10.89 4.52 -9.07
N ASN A 12 10.27 5.69 -9.04
CA ASN A 12 10.99 6.95 -9.18
C ASN A 12 11.66 7.43 -7.89
N GLY A 13 11.61 6.61 -6.83
CA GLY A 13 12.20 6.93 -5.54
C GLY A 13 11.28 7.71 -4.61
N GLU A 14 10.10 8.07 -5.07
CA GLU A 14 9.15 8.75 -4.22
C GLU A 14 8.49 7.79 -3.24
N ARG A 15 8.08 8.33 -2.09
CA ARG A 15 7.38 7.57 -1.08
C ARG A 15 5.95 8.06 -0.98
N MET A 16 5.04 7.11 -0.78
CA MET A 16 3.63 7.41 -0.69
C MET A 16 3.03 6.64 0.47
N GLU A 17 2.34 7.34 1.35
CA GLU A 17 1.65 6.70 2.47
C GLU A 17 0.20 6.49 2.08
N LEU A 18 -0.26 5.24 2.20
CA LEU A 18 -1.63 4.88 1.89
C LEU A 18 -2.31 4.30 3.12
N ARG A 19 -3.59 4.58 3.22
CA ARG A 19 -4.42 4.09 4.32
C ARG A 19 -5.20 2.87 3.85
N MET A 20 -5.25 1.85 4.69
CA MET A 20 -5.94 0.62 4.36
C MET A 20 -6.55 -0.03 5.60
N LEU A 21 -7.46 -0.96 5.39
CA LEU A 21 -8.07 -1.73 6.46
C LEU A 21 -7.20 -2.96 6.77
N TRP A 22 -7.46 -3.58 7.91
CA TRP A 22 -6.69 -4.72 8.38
C TRP A 22 -6.59 -5.85 7.36
N HIS A 23 -7.70 -6.19 6.69
CA HIS A 23 -7.69 -7.32 5.77
C HIS A 23 -6.81 -7.09 4.55
N ASN A 24 -6.56 -5.85 4.18
CA ASN A 24 -5.61 -5.51 3.13
C ASN A 24 -4.19 -5.50 3.68
N TYR A 25 -4.03 -4.94 4.88
CA TYR A 25 -2.73 -4.82 5.51
C TYR A 25 -2.08 -6.19 5.73
N ARG A 26 -2.85 -7.17 6.17
CA ARG A 26 -2.33 -8.51 6.48
C ARG A 26 -1.83 -9.26 5.24
N GLU A 27 -2.25 -8.85 4.06
CA GLU A 27 -1.86 -9.49 2.81
C GLU A 27 -0.56 -8.94 2.24
N LEU A 28 -0.06 -7.84 2.81
CA LEU A 28 1.15 -7.21 2.33
C LEU A 28 2.37 -7.69 3.11
N ASP A 29 3.48 -7.87 2.40
CA ASP A 29 4.76 -8.20 3.00
C ASP A 29 5.76 -7.09 2.71
N ILE A 30 6.58 -6.76 3.69
CA ILE A 30 7.63 -5.77 3.53
C ILE A 30 8.64 -6.29 2.49
N GLY A 31 8.94 -5.43 1.52
CA GLY A 31 9.88 -5.78 0.46
C GLY A 31 9.24 -6.35 -0.79
N ASP A 32 7.93 -6.57 -0.79
CA ASP A 32 7.23 -7.03 -1.98
C ASP A 32 7.30 -5.99 -3.08
N ARG A 33 7.40 -6.47 -4.31
CA ARG A 33 7.39 -5.63 -5.50
C ARG A 33 6.24 -6.03 -6.39
N GLY A 34 5.61 -5.05 -7.02
CA GLY A 34 4.50 -5.30 -7.91
C GLY A 34 3.77 -4.03 -8.32
N MET A 35 2.58 -4.23 -8.84
CA MET A 35 1.75 -3.13 -9.31
C MET A 35 0.81 -2.68 -8.21
N LEU A 36 0.98 -1.44 -7.78
CA LEU A 36 0.13 -0.84 -6.76
C LEU A 36 -1.01 -0.08 -7.42
N THR A 37 -2.22 -0.32 -6.95
CA THR A 37 -3.39 0.44 -7.38
C THR A 37 -3.90 1.25 -6.20
N TYR A 38 -4.08 2.53 -6.40
CA TYR A 38 -4.53 3.43 -5.34
C TYR A 38 -5.31 4.59 -5.93
N GLN A 39 -6.01 5.29 -5.06
CA GLN A 39 -6.73 6.51 -5.44
C GLN A 39 -6.54 7.52 -4.32
N GLY A 40 -5.83 8.63 -4.62
CA GLY A 40 -5.46 9.59 -3.59
C GLY A 40 -4.56 8.93 -2.55
N THR A 41 -5.03 8.89 -1.30
CA THR A 41 -4.29 8.23 -0.21
C THR A 41 -4.92 6.89 0.17
N ARG A 42 -5.82 6.38 -0.66
CA ARG A 42 -6.54 5.16 -0.39
C ARG A 42 -5.96 3.99 -1.16
N TYR A 43 -5.64 2.93 -0.46
CA TYR A 43 -5.16 1.69 -1.07
C TYR A 43 -6.31 0.96 -1.75
N LYS A 44 -6.08 0.52 -2.98
CA LYS A 44 -7.07 -0.24 -3.75
C LYS A 44 -6.65 -1.69 -3.96
N GLY A 45 -5.39 -1.94 -4.19
CA GLY A 45 -4.91 -3.29 -4.41
C GLY A 45 -3.43 -3.31 -4.77
N PHE A 46 -2.86 -4.51 -4.70
CA PHE A 46 -1.46 -4.71 -5.01
C PHE A 46 -1.31 -6.07 -5.69
N GLU A 47 -0.66 -6.07 -6.84
CA GLU A 47 -0.49 -7.28 -7.64
C GLU A 47 0.99 -7.54 -7.85
N ARG A 48 1.43 -8.69 -7.40
CA ARG A 48 2.83 -9.12 -7.51
C ARG A 48 3.21 -9.60 -8.90
#